data_1594a3729c8d03ddb79f8bd3f003590f
#
_entry.id   1594a3729c8d03ddb79f8bd3f003590f
#
_cell.length_a   1.000
_cell.length_b   1.000
_cell.length_c   1.000
_cell.angle_alpha   90.00
_cell.angle_beta   90.00
_cell.angle_gamma   90.00
#
_symmetry.space_group_name_H-M   'P 1'
#
loop_
_entity.id
_entity.type
_entity.pdbx_description
1 polymer ?
#
loop_
_entity_poly.entity_id
_entity_poly.type
_entity_poly.pdbx_seq_one_letter_code
_entity_poly.pdbx_strand_id
1 'polypeptide(L)'
;MPEVTLRHEFDCDEQTYWDKTTFDQAFNERLYRDVLKFPGYELLSLVDDENAKTRRVRIDPPLGNMPAAVKKAVGDRFSYVEEGRFDKKTRRYHFQIVPSAMRDKAKTFGELYCEKLGDNRVARIARVTVEVKVFMVGGLVEEKILGDVRHSYEAAARFTREYLKELGLTA
;
A
#
# COMPACT_ATOMS: atom_id res chain seq x y z
N MET A 1 1.30 6.05 18.56
CA MET A 1 1.13 5.13 17.42
C MET A 1 2.28 5.31 16.45
N PRO A 2 3.09 4.26 16.21
CA PRO A 2 4.20 4.37 15.25
C PRO A 2 3.72 4.72 13.85
N GLU A 3 4.45 5.59 13.21
CA GLU A 3 4.15 6.08 11.87
C GLU A 3 5.43 6.12 11.03
N VAL A 4 5.31 5.84 9.74
CA VAL A 4 6.36 6.06 8.77
C VAL A 4 5.86 7.02 7.69
N THR A 5 6.72 7.94 7.28
CA THR A 5 6.47 8.81 6.13
C THR A 5 7.54 8.51 5.08
N LEU A 6 7.09 8.18 3.88
CA LEU A 6 7.97 7.83 2.76
C LEU A 6 7.72 8.79 1.60
N ARG A 7 8.80 9.21 0.95
CA ARG A 7 8.75 10.13 -0.18
C ARG A 7 9.52 9.55 -1.36
N HIS A 8 8.83 9.46 -2.50
CA HIS A 8 9.45 8.97 -3.74
C HIS A 8 9.05 9.87 -4.91
N GLU A 9 10.00 10.16 -5.79
CA GLU A 9 9.79 11.04 -6.95
C GLU A 9 9.64 10.22 -8.23
N PHE A 10 8.74 10.69 -9.11
CA PHE A 10 8.46 10.05 -10.40
C PHE A 10 8.39 11.10 -11.50
N ASP A 11 8.90 10.74 -12.68
CA ASP A 11 8.90 11.62 -13.85
C ASP A 11 7.61 11.46 -14.67
N CYS A 12 6.52 11.88 -14.09
CA CYS A 12 5.19 11.93 -14.70
C CYS A 12 4.34 12.96 -13.97
N ASP A 13 3.22 13.35 -14.58
CA ASP A 13 2.25 14.19 -13.89
C ASP A 13 1.44 13.37 -12.87
N GLU A 14 0.70 14.08 -12.02
CA GLU A 14 -0.07 13.44 -10.95
C GLU A 14 -1.16 12.50 -11.50
N GLN A 15 -1.89 12.91 -12.52
CA GLN A 15 -2.97 12.11 -13.07
C GLN A 15 -2.44 10.79 -13.64
N THR A 16 -1.32 10.85 -14.37
CA THR A 16 -0.63 9.67 -14.89
C THR A 16 -0.19 8.75 -13.74
N TYR A 17 0.33 9.32 -12.67
CA TYR A 17 0.71 8.52 -11.50
C TYR A 17 -0.46 7.68 -11.00
N TRP A 18 -1.61 8.31 -10.71
CA TRP A 18 -2.77 7.59 -10.18
C TRP A 18 -3.32 6.57 -11.18
N ASP A 19 -3.44 6.96 -12.45
CA ASP A 19 -4.04 6.12 -13.48
C ASP A 19 -3.16 4.90 -13.82
N LYS A 20 -1.86 5.01 -13.68
CA LYS A 20 -0.91 3.95 -14.05
C LYS A 20 -0.33 3.18 -12.87
N THR A 21 -0.68 3.54 -11.64
CA THR A 21 -0.24 2.82 -10.45
C THR A 21 -1.42 2.31 -9.63
N THR A 22 -1.89 3.08 -8.66
CA THR A 22 -2.94 2.66 -7.72
C THR A 22 -4.19 2.10 -8.41
N PHE A 23 -4.62 2.71 -9.51
CA PHE A 23 -5.85 2.33 -10.23
C PHE A 23 -5.60 1.56 -11.52
N ASP A 24 -4.40 1.09 -11.74
CA ASP A 24 -4.03 0.25 -12.88
C ASP A 24 -3.95 -1.20 -12.44
N GLN A 25 -4.85 -2.04 -12.94
CA GLN A 25 -4.91 -3.44 -12.55
C GLN A 25 -3.65 -4.20 -13.00
N ALA A 26 -3.15 -3.94 -14.20
CA ALA A 26 -1.95 -4.61 -14.70
C ALA A 26 -0.72 -4.26 -13.84
N PHE A 27 -0.60 -3.00 -13.43
CA PHE A 27 0.46 -2.57 -12.51
C PHE A 27 0.39 -3.33 -11.20
N ASN A 28 -0.78 -3.37 -10.57
CA ASN A 28 -0.94 -4.00 -9.25
C ASN A 28 -0.72 -5.51 -9.31
N GLU A 29 -1.21 -6.18 -10.34
CA GLU A 29 -0.96 -7.62 -10.53
C GLU A 29 0.54 -7.91 -10.61
N ARG A 30 1.28 -7.16 -11.41
CA ARG A 30 2.73 -7.33 -11.54
C ARG A 30 3.45 -6.97 -10.26
N LEU A 31 3.05 -5.87 -9.60
CA LEU A 31 3.68 -5.43 -8.36
C LEU A 31 3.59 -6.50 -7.28
N TYR A 32 2.38 -6.96 -6.99
CA TYR A 32 2.19 -7.90 -5.88
C TYR A 32 2.68 -9.30 -6.21
N ARG A 33 2.44 -9.80 -7.42
CA ARG A 33 2.79 -11.18 -7.79
C ARG A 33 4.25 -11.34 -8.20
N ASP A 34 4.74 -10.46 -9.06
CA ASP A 34 6.07 -10.64 -9.67
C ASP A 34 7.18 -9.90 -8.92
N VAL A 35 6.92 -8.70 -8.44
CA VAL A 35 7.91 -7.85 -7.77
C VAL A 35 7.99 -8.16 -6.29
N LEU A 36 6.87 -8.08 -5.58
CA LEU A 36 6.80 -8.32 -4.14
C LEU A 36 6.67 -9.82 -3.81
N LYS A 37 6.25 -10.61 -4.78
CA LYS A 37 6.08 -12.07 -4.64
C LYS A 37 5.19 -12.46 -3.48
N PHE A 38 4.06 -11.74 -3.34
CA PHE A 38 3.05 -12.07 -2.35
C PHE A 38 2.27 -13.30 -2.80
N PRO A 39 1.88 -14.19 -1.87
CA PRO A 39 1.08 -15.38 -2.20
C PRO A 39 -0.26 -15.09 -2.88
N GLY A 40 -0.87 -13.94 -2.62
CA GLY A 40 -2.16 -13.59 -3.23
C GLY A 40 -2.40 -12.10 -3.36
N TYR A 41 -3.09 -11.75 -4.43
CA TYR A 41 -3.61 -10.40 -4.70
C TYR A 41 -4.90 -10.54 -5.50
N GLU A 42 -5.96 -9.86 -5.06
CA GLU A 42 -7.24 -9.87 -5.76
C GLU A 42 -7.95 -8.52 -5.62
N LEU A 43 -8.34 -7.94 -6.75
CA LEU A 43 -9.19 -6.76 -6.75
C LEU A 43 -10.64 -7.21 -6.47
N LEU A 44 -11.18 -6.80 -5.33
CA LEU A 44 -12.56 -7.14 -4.92
C LEU A 44 -13.56 -6.18 -5.52
N SER A 45 -13.26 -4.88 -5.52
CA SER A 45 -14.14 -3.86 -6.09
C SER A 45 -13.38 -2.60 -6.42
N LEU A 46 -13.82 -1.91 -7.45
CA LEU A 46 -13.36 -0.58 -7.82
C LEU A 46 -14.57 0.20 -8.32
N VAL A 47 -14.91 1.27 -7.62
CA VAL A 47 -16.03 2.13 -7.98
C VAL A 47 -15.49 3.53 -8.24
N ASP A 48 -15.80 4.05 -9.42
CA ASP A 48 -15.40 5.39 -9.84
C ASP A 48 -16.66 6.22 -10.02
N ASP A 49 -16.91 7.14 -9.10
CA ASP A 49 -18.04 8.06 -9.19
C ASP A 49 -17.55 9.50 -9.36
N GLU A 50 -18.48 10.42 -9.33
CA GLU A 50 -18.21 11.84 -9.55
C GLU A 50 -17.26 12.45 -8.50
N ASN A 51 -17.29 11.94 -7.26
CA ASN A 51 -16.58 12.50 -6.12
C ASN A 51 -15.33 11.72 -5.72
N ALA A 52 -15.31 10.42 -5.97
CA ALA A 52 -14.25 9.56 -5.46
C ALA A 52 -14.08 8.30 -6.29
N LYS A 53 -12.88 7.72 -6.16
CA LYS A 53 -12.63 6.32 -6.53
C LYS A 53 -12.46 5.53 -5.26
N THR A 54 -13.25 4.48 -5.08
CA THR A 54 -13.15 3.57 -3.94
C THR A 54 -12.71 2.21 -4.42
N ARG A 55 -11.82 1.59 -3.67
CA ARG A 55 -11.25 0.32 -4.06
C ARG A 55 -11.12 -0.58 -2.85
N ARG A 56 -11.37 -1.87 -3.05
CA ARG A 56 -11.10 -2.90 -2.06
C ARG A 56 -10.25 -3.98 -2.72
N VAL A 57 -9.12 -4.28 -2.13
CA VAL A 57 -8.23 -5.34 -2.59
C VAL A 57 -7.92 -6.29 -1.44
N ARG A 58 -7.92 -7.60 -1.74
CA ARG A 58 -7.48 -8.60 -0.80
C ARG A 58 -6.02 -8.95 -1.11
N ILE A 59 -5.22 -8.96 -0.07
CA ILE A 59 -3.80 -9.21 -0.17
C ILE A 59 -3.43 -10.32 0.82
N ASP A 60 -2.70 -11.31 0.32
CA ASP A 60 -2.12 -12.38 1.14
C ASP A 60 -0.62 -12.10 1.22
N PRO A 61 -0.12 -11.49 2.32
CA PRO A 61 1.30 -11.19 2.45
C PRO A 61 2.11 -12.42 2.83
N PRO A 62 3.43 -12.44 2.58
CA PRO A 62 4.29 -13.48 3.12
C PRO A 62 4.35 -13.35 4.65
N LEU A 63 4.20 -14.47 5.36
CA LEU A 63 4.16 -14.47 6.82
C LEU A 63 5.56 -14.38 7.46
N GLY A 64 6.58 -14.81 6.76
CA GLY A 64 7.99 -14.59 7.11
C GLY A 64 8.35 -14.76 8.59
N ASN A 65 9.13 -13.83 9.11
CA ASN A 65 9.71 -13.87 10.45
C ASN A 65 8.82 -13.20 11.50
N MET A 66 7.55 -13.59 11.58
CA MET A 66 6.68 -13.10 12.64
C MET A 66 7.04 -13.70 14.00
N PRO A 67 6.87 -12.96 15.11
CA PRO A 67 6.99 -13.52 16.45
C PRO A 67 6.05 -14.73 16.60
N ALA A 68 6.50 -15.76 17.29
CA ALA A 68 5.77 -17.01 17.45
C ALA A 68 4.35 -16.83 18.01
N ALA A 69 4.18 -15.92 18.98
CA ALA A 69 2.89 -15.62 19.57
C ALA A 69 1.89 -15.04 18.55
N VAL A 70 2.37 -14.18 17.65
CA VAL A 70 1.54 -13.59 16.59
C VAL A 70 1.23 -14.64 15.53
N LYS A 71 2.23 -15.41 15.12
CA LYS A 71 2.06 -16.50 14.15
C LYS A 71 1.01 -17.52 14.60
N LYS A 72 1.01 -17.83 15.89
CA LYS A 72 0.01 -18.70 16.50
C LYS A 72 -1.40 -18.09 16.44
N ALA A 73 -1.49 -16.78 16.67
CA ALA A 73 -2.77 -16.06 16.67
C ALA A 73 -3.35 -15.88 15.27
N VAL A 74 -2.51 -15.66 14.25
CA VAL A 74 -2.98 -15.45 12.87
C VAL A 74 -3.14 -16.77 12.10
N GLY A 75 -2.52 -17.85 12.55
CA GLY A 75 -2.56 -19.16 11.88
C GLY A 75 -1.68 -19.23 10.65
N ASP A 76 -1.86 -20.28 9.85
CA ASP A 76 -1.07 -20.54 8.64
C ASP A 76 -1.52 -19.72 7.43
N ARG A 77 -2.69 -19.12 7.51
CA ARG A 77 -3.29 -18.30 6.44
C ARG A 77 -3.67 -16.94 6.99
N PHE A 78 -2.95 -15.94 6.55
CA PHE A 78 -3.27 -14.56 6.89
C PHE A 78 -3.52 -13.78 5.60
N SER A 79 -4.58 -12.99 5.62
CA SER A 79 -4.86 -12.05 4.55
C SER A 79 -5.38 -10.75 5.16
N TYR A 80 -5.39 -9.71 4.36
CA TYR A 80 -6.05 -8.48 4.73
C TYR A 80 -6.74 -7.86 3.52
N VAL A 81 -7.73 -7.02 3.78
CA VAL A 81 -8.38 -6.20 2.77
C VAL A 81 -7.94 -4.77 2.99
N GLU A 82 -7.39 -4.16 1.95
CA GLU A 82 -7.18 -2.72 1.92
C GLU A 82 -8.45 -2.07 1.39
N GLU A 83 -9.04 -1.22 2.20
CA GLU A 83 -10.18 -0.40 1.82
C GLU A 83 -9.70 1.02 1.63
N GLY A 84 -9.72 1.51 0.39
CA GLY A 84 -9.18 2.81 0.05
C GLY A 84 -10.17 3.70 -0.67
N ARG A 85 -10.04 5.00 -0.44
CA ARG A 85 -10.86 6.02 -1.09
C ARG A 85 -9.98 7.18 -1.55
N PHE A 86 -10.01 7.43 -2.85
CA PHE A 86 -9.37 8.59 -3.47
C PHE A 86 -10.40 9.69 -3.61
N ASP A 87 -10.22 10.77 -2.86
CA ASP A 87 -11.07 11.95 -2.95
C ASP A 87 -10.63 12.80 -4.14
N LYS A 88 -11.50 12.97 -5.13
CA LYS A 88 -11.18 13.69 -6.37
C LYS A 88 -10.99 15.19 -6.17
N LYS A 89 -11.54 15.74 -5.09
CA LYS A 89 -11.40 17.16 -4.77
C LYS A 89 -10.07 17.44 -4.08
N THR A 90 -9.72 16.68 -3.05
CA THR A 90 -8.47 16.86 -2.30
C THR A 90 -7.28 16.16 -2.95
N ARG A 91 -7.53 15.22 -3.84
CA ARG A 91 -6.52 14.40 -4.50
C ARG A 91 -5.71 13.57 -3.52
N ARG A 92 -6.35 13.11 -2.43
CA ARG A 92 -5.73 12.24 -1.42
C ARG A 92 -6.41 10.88 -1.40
N TYR A 93 -5.59 9.86 -1.29
CA TYR A 93 -6.03 8.47 -1.12
C TYR A 93 -5.85 8.09 0.34
N HIS A 94 -6.96 7.79 1.01
CA HIS A 94 -6.97 7.30 2.38
C HIS A 94 -7.31 5.82 2.37
N PHE A 95 -6.60 5.04 3.16
CA PHE A 95 -6.86 3.61 3.23
C PHE A 95 -6.81 3.11 4.66
N GLN A 96 -7.49 2.02 4.89
CA GLN A 96 -7.40 1.24 6.12
C GLN A 96 -7.23 -0.24 5.77
N ILE A 97 -6.54 -0.94 6.63
CA ILE A 97 -6.29 -2.36 6.49
C ILE A 97 -7.23 -3.11 7.43
N VAL A 98 -7.98 -4.05 6.87
CA VAL A 98 -8.87 -4.92 7.64
C VAL A 98 -8.26 -6.32 7.62
N PRO A 99 -7.56 -6.74 8.69
CA PRO A 99 -6.91 -8.05 8.72
C PRO A 99 -7.92 -9.17 8.91
N SER A 100 -7.58 -10.37 8.42
CA SER A 100 -8.40 -11.57 8.60
C SER A 100 -8.43 -12.07 10.05
N ALA A 101 -7.43 -11.67 10.84
CA ALA A 101 -7.30 -12.05 12.26
C ALA A 101 -6.82 -10.84 13.07
N MET A 102 -7.09 -10.86 14.37
CA MET A 102 -6.65 -9.83 15.30
C MET A 102 -7.21 -8.43 15.00
N ARG A 103 -8.44 -8.34 14.49
CA ARG A 103 -9.08 -7.08 14.11
C ARG A 103 -9.21 -6.08 15.25
N ASP A 104 -9.39 -6.58 16.46
CA ASP A 104 -9.52 -5.77 17.68
C ASP A 104 -8.18 -5.34 18.27
N LYS A 105 -7.07 -5.92 17.78
CA LYS A 105 -5.73 -5.70 18.33
C LYS A 105 -4.77 -5.01 17.39
N ALA A 106 -5.09 -4.97 16.10
CA ALA A 106 -4.19 -4.39 15.09
C ALA A 106 -4.95 -3.40 14.23
N LYS A 107 -4.39 -2.19 14.10
CA LYS A 107 -4.89 -1.15 13.22
C LYS A 107 -3.76 -0.66 12.32
N THR A 108 -4.01 -0.64 11.03
CA THR A 108 -3.11 -0.03 10.06
C THR A 108 -3.93 0.83 9.12
N PHE A 109 -3.53 2.06 8.97
CA PHE A 109 -4.20 3.00 8.07
C PHE A 109 -3.19 4.02 7.57
N GLY A 110 -3.55 4.73 6.51
CA GLY A 110 -2.64 5.73 5.99
C GLY A 110 -3.24 6.58 4.89
N GLU A 111 -2.39 7.42 4.33
CA GLU A 111 -2.75 8.25 3.20
C GLU A 111 -1.61 8.32 2.18
N LEU A 112 -2.00 8.49 0.94
CA LEU A 112 -1.09 8.77 -0.17
C LEU A 112 -1.53 10.06 -0.83
N TYR A 113 -0.58 10.91 -1.18
CA TYR A 113 -0.84 12.09 -1.98
C TYR A 113 0.41 12.46 -2.78
N CYS A 114 0.22 13.30 -3.79
CA CYS A 114 1.32 13.76 -4.63
C CYS A 114 1.56 15.25 -4.43
N GLU A 115 2.83 15.64 -4.40
CA GLU A 115 3.27 17.02 -4.48
C GLU A 115 3.78 17.28 -5.89
N LYS A 116 3.30 18.32 -6.53
CA LYS A 116 3.75 18.70 -7.87
C LYS A 116 5.15 19.32 -7.79
N LEU A 117 6.11 18.73 -8.50
CA LEU A 117 7.48 19.24 -8.58
C LEU A 117 7.77 19.94 -9.91
N GLY A 118 6.92 19.74 -10.91
CA GLY A 118 7.03 20.32 -12.23
C GLY A 118 5.89 19.83 -13.10
N ASP A 119 5.88 20.18 -14.38
CA ASP A 119 4.79 19.79 -15.29
C ASP A 119 4.72 18.27 -15.49
N ASN A 120 5.86 17.60 -15.38
CA ASN A 120 5.97 16.16 -15.59
C ASN A 120 6.79 15.51 -14.49
N ARG A 121 6.63 15.96 -13.27
CA ARG A 121 7.34 15.40 -12.11
C ARG A 121 6.53 15.58 -10.84
N VAL A 122 6.42 14.51 -10.07
CA VAL A 122 5.71 14.50 -8.78
C VAL A 122 6.53 13.80 -7.71
N ALA A 123 6.28 14.17 -6.46
CA ALA A 123 6.69 13.40 -5.31
C ALA A 123 5.46 12.73 -4.71
N ARG A 124 5.46 11.42 -4.59
CA ARG A 124 4.43 10.70 -3.85
C ARG A 124 4.83 10.64 -2.38
N ILE A 125 3.94 11.08 -1.53
CA ILE A 125 4.10 10.99 -0.08
C ILE A 125 3.18 9.88 0.42
N ALA A 126 3.73 8.96 1.20
CA ALA A 126 2.99 7.89 1.85
C ALA A 126 3.17 8.02 3.36
N ARG A 127 2.07 8.15 4.09
CA ARG A 127 2.08 8.15 5.56
C ARG A 127 1.29 6.96 6.04
N VAL A 128 1.93 6.09 6.79
CA VAL A 128 1.32 4.85 7.27
C VAL A 128 1.48 4.78 8.78
N THR A 129 0.37 4.57 9.47
CA THR A 129 0.31 4.42 10.93
C THR A 129 -0.07 2.99 11.28
N VAL A 130 0.63 2.41 12.24
CA VAL A 130 0.40 1.04 12.71
C VAL A 130 0.24 1.06 14.22
N GLU A 131 -0.77 0.37 14.73
CA GLU A 131 -0.96 0.15 16.15
C GLU A 131 -1.28 -1.32 16.38
N VAL A 132 -0.48 -1.98 17.22
CA VAL A 132 -0.70 -3.39 17.59
C VAL A 132 -0.74 -3.52 19.10
N LYS A 133 -1.89 -3.93 19.62
CA LYS A 133 -2.14 -4.11 21.07
C LYS A 133 -2.05 -5.57 21.44
N VAL A 134 -0.83 -6.10 21.43
CA VAL A 134 -0.54 -7.46 21.88
C VAL A 134 0.47 -7.38 23.01
N PHE A 135 0.12 -7.99 24.14
CA PHE A 135 0.96 -7.92 25.33
C PHE A 135 2.38 -8.43 25.06
N MET A 136 3.37 -7.67 25.48
CA MET A 136 4.83 -7.89 25.35
C MET A 136 5.40 -7.86 23.93
N VAL A 137 4.63 -8.13 22.89
CA VAL A 137 5.17 -8.22 21.51
C VAL A 137 4.61 -7.17 20.55
N GLY A 138 3.65 -6.34 21.01
CA GLY A 138 3.02 -5.34 20.14
C GLY A 138 4.01 -4.42 19.43
N GLY A 139 4.99 -3.89 20.15
CA GLY A 139 6.03 -3.03 19.59
C GLY A 139 6.89 -3.71 18.54
N LEU A 140 7.24 -4.97 18.76
CA LEU A 140 8.01 -5.74 17.77
C LEU A 140 7.23 -5.98 16.49
N VAL A 141 5.94 -6.24 16.62
CA VAL A 141 5.06 -6.42 15.45
C VAL A 141 4.90 -5.11 14.69
N GLU A 142 4.71 -4.00 15.40
CA GLU A 142 4.63 -2.67 14.79
C GLU A 142 5.89 -2.36 13.98
N GLU A 143 7.07 -2.58 14.55
CA GLU A 143 8.35 -2.37 13.87
C GLU A 143 8.49 -3.24 12.62
N LYS A 144 8.08 -4.51 12.72
CA LYS A 144 8.12 -5.41 11.57
C LYS A 144 7.19 -4.94 10.45
N ILE A 145 5.96 -4.57 10.78
CA ILE A 145 5.00 -4.07 9.79
C ILE A 145 5.54 -2.82 9.12
N LEU A 146 6.06 -1.86 9.88
CA LEU A 146 6.63 -0.63 9.32
C LEU A 146 7.84 -0.91 8.44
N GLY A 147 8.68 -1.86 8.82
CA GLY A 147 9.82 -2.30 7.99
C GLY A 147 9.36 -2.92 6.68
N ASP A 148 8.34 -3.77 6.72
CA ASP A 148 7.75 -4.38 5.52
C ASP A 148 7.09 -3.32 4.62
N VAL A 149 6.39 -2.35 5.21
CA VAL A 149 5.80 -1.22 4.48
C VAL A 149 6.89 -0.45 3.76
N ARG A 150 7.97 -0.08 4.46
CA ARG A 150 9.09 0.65 3.86
C ARG A 150 9.69 -0.11 2.70
N HIS A 151 9.96 -1.39 2.89
CA HIS A 151 10.50 -2.26 1.84
C HIS A 151 9.58 -2.34 0.63
N SER A 152 8.28 -2.54 0.87
CA SER A 152 7.29 -2.65 -0.22
C SER A 152 7.16 -1.34 -1.00
N TYR A 153 7.14 -0.21 -0.32
CA TYR A 153 7.04 1.09 -1.00
C TYR A 153 8.30 1.43 -1.79
N GLU A 154 9.47 1.07 -1.31
CA GLU A 154 10.72 1.25 -2.05
C GLU A 154 10.78 0.36 -3.28
N ALA A 155 10.39 -0.91 -3.15
CA ALA A 155 10.28 -1.82 -4.29
C ALA A 155 9.25 -1.34 -5.31
N ALA A 156 8.10 -0.87 -4.83
CA ALA A 156 7.05 -0.31 -5.67
C ALA A 156 7.53 0.94 -6.42
N ALA A 157 8.32 1.79 -5.77
CA ALA A 157 8.87 2.99 -6.41
C ALA A 157 9.83 2.63 -7.56
N ARG A 158 10.71 1.66 -7.34
CA ARG A 158 11.60 1.17 -8.41
C ARG A 158 10.79 0.60 -9.57
N PHE A 159 9.82 -0.24 -9.27
CA PHE A 159 8.95 -0.83 -10.30
C PHE A 159 8.13 0.24 -11.03
N THR A 160 7.61 1.23 -10.31
CA THR A 160 6.85 2.34 -10.91
C THR A 160 7.68 3.05 -11.98
N ARG A 161 8.94 3.34 -11.69
CA ARG A 161 9.84 3.99 -12.65
C ARG A 161 10.06 3.14 -13.88
N GLU A 162 10.28 1.84 -13.71
CA GLU A 162 10.42 0.89 -14.83
C GLU A 162 9.15 0.78 -15.64
N TYR A 163 8.01 0.68 -14.98
CA TYR A 163 6.70 0.54 -15.63
C TYR A 163 6.35 1.76 -16.47
N LEU A 164 6.54 2.97 -15.92
CA LEU A 164 6.30 4.21 -16.65
C LEU A 164 7.22 4.31 -17.89
N LYS A 165 8.45 3.86 -17.76
CA LYS A 165 9.41 3.83 -18.86
C LYS A 165 8.99 2.84 -19.94
N GLU A 166 8.54 1.63 -19.56
CA GLU A 166 8.00 0.63 -20.49
C GLU A 166 6.81 1.18 -21.28
N LEU A 167 5.97 1.99 -20.64
CA LEU A 167 4.80 2.61 -21.28
C LEU A 167 5.15 3.84 -22.13
N GLY A 168 6.41 4.29 -22.13
CA GLY A 168 6.82 5.49 -22.84
C GLY A 168 6.29 6.79 -22.23
N LEU A 169 5.97 6.79 -20.94
CA LEU A 169 5.36 7.91 -20.21
C LEU A 169 6.37 8.76 -19.43
N THR A 170 7.62 8.38 -19.43
CA THR A 170 8.71 9.17 -18.84
C THR A 170 9.72 9.59 -19.89
N ALA A 171 10.34 10.71 -19.65
CA ALA A 171 11.39 11.22 -20.53
C ALA A 171 12.66 10.36 -20.43
#